data_c935d5cb3d58fa3d84798be2be638351
#
_entry.id   c935d5cb3d58fa3d84798be2be638351
#
_cell.length_a   1.000
_cell.length_b   1.000
_cell.length_c   1.000
_cell.angle_alpha   90.00
_cell.angle_beta   90.00
_cell.angle_gamma   90.00
#
_symmetry.space_group_name_H-M   'P 1'
#
loop_
_entity.id
_entity.type
_entity.pdbx_description
1 polymer ?
#
loop_
_entity_poly.entity_id
_entity_poly.type
_entity_poly.pdbx_seq_one_letter_code
_entity_poly.pdbx_strand_id
1 'polypeptide(L)'
;MCRLYEKFILEYFRRHYPQIKTSAAQIPWILGEDCSSAMLPVMQSDITLSCGNKVLIIDAKYYSHTTQVRFDKHTLHSNNLYQVFTYVKNKDAQFGDEPHEVSGMLLYAQTDETVQPNNTYWMSGNKITVRTLNLDCDFKEIAGQLNEIADEFIS
;
A
#
# COMPACT_ATOMS: atom_id res chain seq x y z
N MET A 1 5.59 -8.21 -15.24
CA MET A 1 4.17 -8.14 -14.81
C MET A 1 3.95 -7.22 -13.63
N CYS A 2 4.78 -7.30 -12.59
CA CYS A 2 4.65 -6.43 -11.41
C CYS A 2 4.66 -4.94 -11.77
N ARG A 3 5.59 -4.53 -12.61
CA ARG A 3 5.70 -3.13 -13.04
C ARG A 3 4.47 -2.64 -13.79
N LEU A 4 3.91 -3.46 -14.65
CA LEU A 4 2.70 -3.10 -15.39
C LEU A 4 1.51 -2.93 -14.47
N TYR A 5 1.37 -3.83 -13.51
CA TYR A 5 0.31 -3.79 -12.51
C TYR A 5 0.41 -2.53 -11.65
N GLU A 6 1.61 -2.25 -11.12
CA GLU A 6 1.87 -1.06 -10.31
C GLU A 6 1.57 0.22 -11.11
N LYS A 7 2.07 0.29 -12.33
CA LYS A 7 1.90 1.45 -13.20
C LYS A 7 0.44 1.69 -13.56
N PHE A 8 -0.30 0.62 -13.81
CA PHE A 8 -1.73 0.72 -14.10
C PHE A 8 -2.48 1.38 -12.94
N ILE A 9 -2.23 0.93 -11.71
CA ILE A 9 -2.89 1.47 -10.53
C ILE A 9 -2.49 2.94 -10.32
N LEU A 10 -1.21 3.24 -10.43
CA LEU A 10 -0.68 4.60 -10.26
C LEU A 10 -1.33 5.57 -11.26
N GLU A 11 -1.34 5.21 -12.54
CA GLU A 11 -1.89 6.06 -13.58
C GLU A 11 -3.41 6.16 -13.49
N TYR A 12 -4.08 5.10 -13.03
CA TYR A 12 -5.53 5.15 -12.82
C TYR A 12 -5.88 6.24 -11.81
N PHE A 13 -5.25 6.25 -10.66
CA PHE A 13 -5.53 7.25 -9.62
C PHE A 13 -5.13 8.66 -10.07
N ARG A 14 -4.01 8.81 -10.75
CA ARG A 14 -3.59 10.11 -11.29
C ARG A 14 -4.64 10.68 -12.24
N ARG A 15 -5.18 9.84 -13.11
CA ARG A 15 -6.08 10.27 -14.16
C ARG A 15 -7.50 10.54 -13.65
N HIS A 16 -7.99 9.68 -12.77
CA HIS A 16 -9.38 9.72 -12.34
C HIS A 16 -9.63 10.46 -11.02
N TYR A 17 -8.57 10.73 -10.27
CA TYR A 17 -8.66 11.42 -8.97
C TYR A 17 -7.62 12.53 -8.89
N PRO A 18 -7.76 13.59 -9.72
CA PRO A 18 -6.78 14.68 -9.73
C PRO A 18 -6.74 15.48 -8.43
N GLN A 19 -7.78 15.38 -7.60
CA GLN A 19 -7.81 16.01 -6.28
C GLN A 19 -6.93 15.30 -5.25
N ILE A 20 -6.51 14.05 -5.55
CA ILE A 20 -5.58 13.31 -4.72
C ILE A 20 -4.20 13.41 -5.36
N LYS A 21 -3.19 13.80 -4.57
CA LYS A 21 -1.80 13.75 -5.04
C LYS A 21 -1.36 12.29 -5.07
N THR A 22 -1.06 11.79 -6.27
CA THR A 22 -0.69 10.39 -6.47
C THR A 22 0.74 10.33 -7.03
N SER A 23 1.61 9.58 -6.38
CA SER A 23 3.01 9.45 -6.81
C SER A 23 3.62 8.15 -6.31
N ALA A 24 4.72 7.75 -6.96
CA ALA A 24 5.58 6.69 -6.46
C ALA A 24 6.66 7.36 -5.58
N ALA A 25 6.27 7.78 -4.40
CA ALA A 25 7.09 8.66 -3.56
C ALA A 25 8.20 7.90 -2.85
N GLN A 26 9.35 8.55 -2.73
CA GLN A 26 10.39 8.09 -1.82
C GLN A 26 9.99 8.44 -0.39
N ILE A 27 10.32 7.55 0.53
CA ILE A 27 10.00 7.72 1.95
C ILE A 27 11.33 7.79 2.69
N PRO A 28 11.62 8.94 3.34
CA PRO A 28 12.88 9.08 4.07
C PRO A 28 12.87 8.24 5.36
N TRP A 29 14.02 7.70 5.70
CA TRP A 29 14.23 7.14 7.03
C TRP A 29 14.24 8.28 8.04
N ILE A 30 13.44 8.16 9.07
CA ILE A 30 13.43 9.15 10.16
C ILE A 30 14.40 8.67 11.23
N LEU A 31 15.53 9.33 11.31
CA LEU A 31 16.67 8.92 12.14
C LEU A 31 16.92 9.89 13.29
N GLY A 32 17.64 9.42 14.30
CA GLY A 32 18.16 10.28 15.35
C GLY A 32 19.23 11.24 14.82
N GLU A 33 19.53 12.29 15.56
CA GLU A 33 20.39 13.40 15.13
C GLU A 33 21.78 12.98 14.65
N ASP A 34 22.38 11.99 15.30
CA ASP A 34 23.74 11.57 14.98
C ASP A 34 23.81 10.32 14.09
N CYS A 35 22.72 9.98 13.43
CA CYS A 35 22.64 8.79 12.59
C CYS A 35 22.90 9.14 11.13
N SER A 36 23.69 8.30 10.45
CA SER A 36 23.91 8.42 9.01
C SER A 36 23.02 7.46 8.25
N SER A 37 22.47 7.93 7.14
CA SER A 37 21.66 7.10 6.24
C SER A 37 22.49 6.45 5.11
N ALA A 38 23.81 6.63 5.12
CA ALA A 38 24.68 6.30 3.98
C ALA A 38 24.57 4.82 3.52
N MET A 39 24.31 3.91 4.45
CA MET A 39 24.21 2.47 4.15
C MET A 39 22.75 1.98 4.10
N LEU A 40 21.78 2.87 4.31
CA LEU A 40 20.38 2.45 4.30
C LEU A 40 19.85 2.41 2.87
N PRO A 41 19.01 1.42 2.54
CA PRO A 41 18.42 1.35 1.21
C PRO A 41 17.40 2.46 1.02
N VAL A 42 17.20 2.85 -0.23
CA VAL A 42 16.13 3.80 -0.58
C VAL A 42 14.80 3.09 -0.42
N MET A 43 13.88 3.75 0.31
CA MET A 43 12.49 3.30 0.38
C MET A 43 11.66 4.07 -0.62
N GLN A 44 10.94 3.37 -1.47
CA GLN A 44 10.06 3.98 -2.46
C GLN A 44 8.79 3.17 -2.55
N SER A 45 7.65 3.85 -2.38
CA SER A 45 6.35 3.21 -2.50
C SER A 45 6.01 2.97 -3.96
N ASP A 46 5.17 1.97 -4.22
CA ASP A 46 4.60 1.77 -5.56
C ASP A 46 3.60 2.89 -5.86
N ILE A 47 2.71 3.17 -4.91
CA ILE A 47 1.73 4.25 -5.01
C ILE A 47 1.59 4.90 -3.64
N THR A 48 1.65 6.22 -3.60
CA THR A 48 1.29 7.01 -2.42
C THR A 48 0.16 7.97 -2.79
N LEU A 49 -0.95 7.86 -2.09
CA LEU A 49 -2.08 8.79 -2.18
C LEU A 49 -1.98 9.78 -1.03
N SER A 50 -2.08 11.06 -1.35
CA SER A 50 -1.96 12.12 -0.36
C SER A 50 -3.05 13.15 -0.56
N CYS A 51 -3.75 13.51 0.51
CA CYS A 51 -4.80 14.51 0.48
C CYS A 51 -4.81 15.22 1.83
N GLY A 52 -4.30 16.46 1.86
CA GLY A 52 -4.12 17.19 3.10
C GLY A 52 -3.17 16.44 4.04
N ASN A 53 -3.64 16.12 5.23
CA ASN A 53 -2.87 15.40 6.24
C ASN A 53 -3.13 13.88 6.24
N LYS A 54 -3.85 13.39 5.23
CA LYS A 54 -4.08 11.96 5.04
C LYS A 54 -3.13 11.40 3.99
N VAL A 55 -2.53 10.26 4.29
CA VAL A 55 -1.63 9.55 3.37
C VAL A 55 -1.97 8.06 3.39
N LEU A 56 -2.07 7.47 2.21
CA LEU A 56 -2.20 6.03 2.05
C LEU A 56 -1.04 5.53 1.19
N ILE A 57 -0.26 4.63 1.74
CA ILE A 57 0.87 3.99 1.04
C ILE A 57 0.41 2.62 0.57
N ILE A 58 0.40 2.43 -0.76
CA ILE A 58 -0.04 1.17 -1.37
C ILE A 58 1.19 0.43 -1.91
N ASP A 59 1.33 -0.81 -1.49
CA ASP A 59 2.31 -1.76 -2.02
C ASP A 59 1.54 -2.75 -2.88
N ALA A 60 1.73 -2.67 -4.19
CA ALA A 60 1.00 -3.49 -5.16
C ALA A 60 1.80 -4.74 -5.48
N LYS A 61 1.17 -5.90 -5.33
CA LYS A 61 1.82 -7.20 -5.52
C LYS A 61 1.08 -8.06 -6.51
N TYR A 62 1.83 -8.66 -7.40
CA TYR A 62 1.30 -9.57 -8.43
C TYR A 62 2.03 -10.91 -8.30
N TYR A 63 1.39 -11.87 -7.61
CA TYR A 63 1.94 -13.20 -7.38
C TYR A 63 1.00 -14.28 -7.88
N SER A 64 1.55 -15.46 -8.16
CA SER A 64 0.72 -16.64 -8.40
C SER A 64 0.03 -17.10 -7.13
N HIS A 65 0.65 -16.86 -5.95
CA HIS A 65 0.07 -17.15 -4.64
C HIS A 65 0.30 -15.96 -3.71
N THR A 66 -0.77 -15.47 -3.07
CA THR A 66 -0.70 -14.30 -2.18
C THR A 66 -0.36 -14.67 -0.75
N THR A 67 -0.53 -15.92 -0.37
CA THR A 67 -0.26 -16.42 0.97
C THR A 67 0.81 -17.50 0.93
N GLN A 68 1.48 -17.71 2.06
CA GLN A 68 2.36 -18.83 2.28
C GLN A 68 1.69 -19.81 3.24
N VAL A 69 1.97 -21.10 3.07
CA VAL A 69 1.46 -22.12 3.97
C VAL A 69 2.54 -22.49 4.97
N ARG A 70 2.21 -22.40 6.25
CA ARG A 70 3.11 -22.78 7.34
C ARG A 70 2.28 -23.43 8.44
N PHE A 71 2.62 -24.68 8.80
CA PHE A 71 1.86 -25.44 9.80
C PHE A 71 0.35 -25.51 9.46
N ASP A 72 0.03 -25.78 8.19
CA ASP A 72 -1.33 -25.87 7.67
C ASP A 72 -2.15 -24.57 7.78
N LYS A 73 -1.47 -23.44 7.96
CA LYS A 73 -2.10 -22.11 8.00
C LYS A 73 -1.65 -21.26 6.84
N HIS A 74 -2.58 -20.53 6.24
CA HIS A 74 -2.26 -19.52 5.23
C HIS A 74 -1.94 -18.20 5.92
N THR A 75 -0.76 -17.66 5.66
CA THR A 75 -0.32 -16.38 6.20
C THR A 75 0.16 -15.48 5.06
N LEU A 76 0.16 -14.18 5.30
CA LEU A 76 0.73 -13.22 4.36
C LEU A 76 2.25 -13.39 4.28
N HIS A 77 2.82 -13.02 3.11
CA HIS A 77 4.27 -13.00 2.97
C HIS A 77 4.84 -11.95 3.93
N SER A 78 5.70 -12.38 4.85
CA SER A 78 6.21 -11.51 5.91
C SER A 78 6.99 -10.31 5.37
N ASN A 79 7.77 -10.50 4.29
CA ASN A 79 8.54 -9.41 3.69
C ASN A 79 7.63 -8.29 3.18
N ASN A 80 6.47 -8.62 2.61
CA ASN A 80 5.52 -7.63 2.13
C ASN A 80 4.94 -6.82 3.29
N LEU A 81 4.56 -7.52 4.35
CA LEU A 81 4.00 -6.88 5.53
C LEU A 81 5.02 -5.96 6.22
N TYR A 82 6.24 -6.43 6.40
CA TYR A 82 7.30 -5.63 7.01
C TYR A 82 7.63 -4.41 6.16
N GLN A 83 7.63 -4.55 4.85
CA GLN A 83 7.91 -3.44 3.93
C GLN A 83 6.89 -2.32 4.06
N VAL A 84 5.60 -2.64 3.95
CA VAL A 84 4.55 -1.62 4.05
C VAL A 84 4.49 -1.01 5.45
N PHE A 85 4.70 -1.82 6.48
CA PHE A 85 4.72 -1.35 7.86
C PHE A 85 5.87 -0.35 8.09
N THR A 86 7.06 -0.67 7.58
CA THR A 86 8.22 0.22 7.68
C THR A 86 7.97 1.54 6.96
N TYR A 87 7.38 1.50 5.78
CA TYR A 87 7.04 2.70 5.02
C TYR A 87 6.05 3.58 5.78
N VAL A 88 5.00 2.97 6.31
CA VAL A 88 3.97 3.68 7.07
C VAL A 88 4.55 4.34 8.31
N LYS A 89 5.38 3.62 9.07
CA LYS A 89 5.96 4.13 10.31
C LYS A 89 6.90 5.31 10.07
N ASN A 90 7.72 5.25 9.02
CA ASN A 90 8.61 6.37 8.70
C ASN A 90 7.82 7.56 8.17
N LYS A 91 6.81 7.34 7.35
CA LYS A 91 5.95 8.43 6.87
C LYS A 91 5.18 9.08 8.02
N ASP A 92 4.65 8.28 8.92
CA ASP A 92 3.95 8.75 10.10
C ASP A 92 4.84 9.64 10.98
N ALA A 93 6.06 9.18 11.23
CA ALA A 93 7.05 9.94 12.02
C ALA A 93 7.43 11.28 11.37
N GLN A 94 7.34 11.38 10.06
CA GLN A 94 7.65 12.61 9.33
C GLN A 94 6.72 13.76 9.71
N PHE A 95 5.48 13.46 10.07
CA PHE A 95 4.50 14.49 10.49
C PHE A 95 4.75 15.02 11.90
N GLY A 96 5.47 14.27 12.73
CA GLY A 96 5.68 14.66 14.13
C GLY A 96 4.37 14.76 14.90
N ASP A 97 4.17 15.85 15.60
CA ASP A 97 2.99 16.07 16.45
C ASP A 97 1.82 16.72 15.72
N GLU A 98 1.97 17.04 14.45
CA GLU A 98 0.86 17.60 13.66
C GLU A 98 -0.23 16.55 13.47
N PRO A 99 -1.53 16.94 13.54
CA PRO A 99 -2.61 16.00 13.28
C PRO A 99 -2.49 15.39 11.89
N HIS A 100 -2.49 14.07 11.82
CA HIS A 100 -2.31 13.35 10.55
C HIS A 100 -2.86 11.94 10.63
N GLU A 101 -3.03 11.33 9.47
CA GLU A 101 -3.46 9.95 9.36
C GLU A 101 -2.66 9.28 8.25
N VAL A 102 -1.78 8.35 8.61
CA VAL A 102 -0.99 7.57 7.66
C VAL A 102 -1.41 6.11 7.77
N SER A 103 -1.81 5.54 6.66
CA SER A 103 -2.19 4.14 6.57
C SER A 103 -1.46 3.45 5.42
N GLY A 104 -1.47 2.13 5.46
CA GLY A 104 -0.86 1.32 4.44
C GLY A 104 -1.82 0.30 3.87
N MET A 105 -1.52 -0.17 2.67
CA MET A 105 -2.30 -1.20 2.01
C MET A 105 -1.38 -2.11 1.22
N LEU A 106 -1.57 -3.43 1.40
CA LEU A 106 -1.06 -4.43 0.49
C LEU A 106 -2.19 -4.73 -0.49
N LEU A 107 -1.96 -4.44 -1.76
CA LEU A 107 -2.96 -4.64 -2.81
C LEU A 107 -2.52 -5.76 -3.74
N TYR A 108 -3.04 -6.94 -3.51
CA TYR A 108 -2.71 -8.13 -4.27
C TYR A 108 -3.62 -8.27 -5.49
N ALA A 109 -3.04 -8.61 -6.64
CA ALA A 109 -3.83 -9.10 -7.76
C ALA A 109 -4.42 -10.46 -7.37
N GLN A 110 -5.68 -10.67 -7.71
CA GLN A 110 -6.38 -11.93 -7.39
C GLN A 110 -5.67 -13.12 -8.05
N THR A 111 -5.53 -14.19 -7.30
CA THR A 111 -4.97 -15.45 -7.77
C THR A 111 -6.08 -16.49 -7.95
N ASP A 112 -5.70 -17.72 -8.28
CA ASP A 112 -6.62 -18.86 -8.34
C ASP A 112 -6.81 -19.55 -6.99
N GLU A 113 -6.19 -19.02 -5.92
CA GLU A 113 -6.37 -19.56 -4.58
C GLU A 113 -7.80 -19.40 -4.10
N THR A 114 -8.27 -20.36 -3.29
CA THR A 114 -9.63 -20.30 -2.70
C THR A 114 -9.72 -19.21 -1.63
N VAL A 115 -8.61 -18.94 -0.94
CA VAL A 115 -8.53 -17.89 0.09
C VAL A 115 -7.83 -16.67 -0.50
N GLN A 116 -8.57 -15.56 -0.57
CA GLN A 116 -8.05 -14.29 -1.05
C GLN A 116 -7.94 -13.33 0.13
N PRO A 117 -6.76 -12.72 0.37
CA PRO A 117 -6.62 -11.79 1.48
C PRO A 117 -7.53 -10.56 1.34
N ASN A 118 -8.25 -10.25 2.40
CA ASN A 118 -9.12 -9.07 2.42
C ASN A 118 -9.43 -8.72 3.88
N ASN A 119 -8.49 -8.06 4.55
CA ASN A 119 -8.59 -7.77 5.98
C ASN A 119 -8.01 -6.40 6.30
N THR A 120 -8.49 -5.83 7.41
CA THR A 120 -7.97 -4.58 7.96
C THR A 120 -7.42 -4.84 9.35
N TYR A 121 -6.22 -4.32 9.60
CA TYR A 121 -5.54 -4.46 10.88
C TYR A 121 -5.15 -3.09 11.42
N TRP A 122 -5.18 -2.94 12.74
CA TRP A 122 -4.57 -1.79 13.41
C TRP A 122 -3.29 -2.28 14.07
N MET A 123 -2.16 -1.77 13.58
CA MET A 123 -0.83 -2.19 14.03
C MET A 123 -0.07 -0.99 14.55
N SER A 124 0.23 -0.99 15.84
CA SER A 124 1.01 0.08 16.48
C SER A 124 0.48 1.48 16.14
N GLY A 125 -0.84 1.63 16.15
CA GLY A 125 -1.50 2.90 15.94
C GLY A 125 -1.79 3.27 14.49
N ASN A 126 -1.41 2.43 13.51
CA ASN A 126 -1.66 2.69 12.10
C ASN A 126 -2.55 1.60 11.49
N LYS A 127 -3.41 2.01 10.59
CA LYS A 127 -4.29 1.09 9.86
C LYS A 127 -3.52 0.48 8.70
N ILE A 128 -3.49 -0.84 8.64
CA ILE A 128 -2.89 -1.62 7.54
C ILE A 128 -3.98 -2.48 6.94
N THR A 129 -4.29 -2.27 5.68
CA THR A 129 -5.30 -3.03 4.95
C THR A 129 -4.63 -3.97 3.98
N VAL A 130 -5.15 -5.19 3.92
CA VAL A 130 -4.76 -6.17 2.90
C VAL A 130 -5.99 -6.37 2.04
N ARG A 131 -5.87 -6.11 0.75
CA ARG A 131 -7.00 -6.15 -0.18
C ARG A 131 -6.59 -6.88 -1.44
N THR A 132 -7.54 -7.57 -2.05
CA THR A 132 -7.35 -8.28 -3.31
C THR A 132 -8.09 -7.54 -4.42
N LEU A 133 -7.42 -7.30 -5.54
CA LEU A 133 -7.98 -6.67 -6.72
C LEU A 133 -8.26 -7.76 -7.76
N ASN A 134 -9.53 -7.93 -8.11
CA ASN A 134 -9.93 -8.87 -9.14
C ASN A 134 -9.69 -8.24 -10.52
N LEU A 135 -8.76 -8.81 -11.27
CA LEU A 135 -8.43 -8.37 -12.64
C LEU A 135 -9.13 -9.22 -13.71
N ASP A 136 -9.79 -10.31 -13.30
CA ASP A 136 -10.49 -11.22 -14.22
C ASP A 136 -11.95 -10.79 -14.37
N CYS A 137 -12.15 -9.57 -14.82
CA CYS A 137 -13.45 -8.96 -15.05
C CYS A 137 -13.27 -7.79 -16.02
N ASP A 138 -14.38 -7.16 -16.42
CA ASP A 138 -14.27 -6.04 -17.36
C ASP A 138 -13.67 -4.81 -16.67
N PHE A 139 -13.25 -3.85 -17.50
CA PHE A 139 -12.57 -2.64 -16.99
C PHE A 139 -13.47 -1.85 -16.03
N LYS A 140 -14.76 -1.82 -16.27
CA LYS A 140 -15.70 -1.10 -15.42
C LYS A 140 -15.70 -1.65 -13.98
N GLU A 141 -15.61 -2.97 -13.86
CA GLU A 141 -15.57 -3.62 -12.55
C GLU A 141 -14.23 -3.41 -11.86
N ILE A 142 -13.12 -3.43 -12.63
CA ILE A 142 -11.79 -3.11 -12.10
C ILE A 142 -11.79 -1.66 -11.60
N ALA A 143 -12.31 -0.74 -12.39
CA ALA A 143 -12.42 0.66 -12.05
C ALA A 143 -13.24 0.85 -10.77
N GLY A 144 -14.35 0.13 -10.64
CA GLY A 144 -15.19 0.17 -9.43
C GLY A 144 -14.43 -0.20 -8.18
N GLN A 145 -13.60 -1.23 -8.24
CA GLN A 145 -12.76 -1.65 -7.11
C GLN A 145 -11.73 -0.57 -6.72
N LEU A 146 -11.08 0.03 -7.71
CA LEU A 146 -10.12 1.11 -7.45
C LEU A 146 -10.82 2.37 -6.93
N ASN A 147 -12.01 2.67 -7.43
CA ASN A 147 -12.81 3.79 -6.94
C ASN A 147 -13.17 3.61 -5.46
N GLU A 148 -13.50 2.40 -5.03
CA GLU A 148 -13.76 2.13 -3.61
C GLU A 148 -12.57 2.51 -2.74
N ILE A 149 -11.36 2.18 -3.17
CA ILE A 149 -10.15 2.52 -2.42
C ILE A 149 -10.01 4.03 -2.29
N ALA A 150 -10.17 4.76 -3.39
CA ALA A 150 -10.04 6.22 -3.38
C ALA A 150 -11.15 6.88 -2.56
N ASP A 151 -12.38 6.42 -2.69
CA ASP A 151 -13.53 6.98 -1.98
C ASP A 151 -13.41 6.75 -0.47
N GLU A 152 -12.97 5.58 -0.05
CA GLU A 152 -12.70 5.29 1.36
C GLU A 152 -11.58 6.18 1.90
N PHE A 153 -10.56 6.43 1.09
CA PHE A 153 -9.43 7.25 1.49
C PHE A 153 -9.82 8.71 1.75
N ILE A 154 -10.65 9.28 0.88
CA ILE A 154 -11.03 10.70 0.99
C ILE A 154 -12.23 10.95 1.90
N SER A 155 -12.93 9.91 2.33
CA SER A 155 -14.11 10.07 3.20
C SER A 155 -13.79 10.37 4.66
#